data_17a69004c73df915e5b46c751b669596
#
_entry.id   17a69004c73df915e5b46c751b669596
#
_cell.length_a   1.000
_cell.length_b   1.000
_cell.length_c   1.000
_cell.angle_alpha   90.00
_cell.angle_beta   90.00
_cell.angle_gamma   90.00
#
_symmetry.space_group_name_H-M   'P 1'
#
loop_
_entity.id
_entity.type
_entity.pdbx_description
1 polymer ?
#
loop_
_entity_poly.entity_id
_entity_poly.type
_entity_poly.pdbx_seq_one_letter_code
_entity_poly.pdbx_strand_id
1 'polypeptide(L)'
;PMTTWRLGLDGFDPEQLVGPKQRELISSAEFTIEPIMRRRFRVAMEATWSLLNDSFEQNPLFVPLTEAEFKYQADQMLVVFDPRVSCLAKVGGEPVGVVVCLPDVNPLLRATRSRLQLSTPWHYMRFLRSRARASLIFGGVRRDHQDRGVAGITLRHAITGMQRAGYR
;
A
#
# COMPACT_ATOMS: atom_id res chain seq x y z
N PRO A 1 -17.55 -2.87 -15.44
CA PRO A 1 -16.39 -2.12 -15.89
C PRO A 1 -15.52 -1.79 -14.68
N MET A 2 -14.25 -2.13 -14.79
CA MET A 2 -13.26 -1.80 -13.75
C MET A 2 -12.94 -0.30 -13.88
N THR A 3 -13.22 0.49 -12.84
CA THR A 3 -12.96 1.94 -12.85
C THR A 3 -11.68 2.20 -12.09
N THR A 4 -10.72 2.87 -12.74
CA THR A 4 -9.47 3.29 -12.11
C THR A 4 -9.54 4.79 -11.80
N TRP A 5 -9.31 5.16 -10.56
CA TRP A 5 -9.24 6.55 -10.12
C TRP A 5 -7.79 7.02 -10.11
N ARG A 6 -7.58 8.27 -10.50
CA ARG A 6 -6.28 8.93 -10.40
C ARG A 6 -6.39 10.10 -9.44
N LEU A 7 -5.46 10.17 -8.50
CA LEU A 7 -5.29 11.30 -7.60
C LEU A 7 -4.00 12.03 -7.97
N GLY A 8 -4.12 13.31 -8.35
CA GLY A 8 -2.95 14.20 -8.46
C GLY A 8 -2.46 14.56 -7.05
N LEU A 9 -1.18 14.34 -6.78
CA LEU A 9 -0.61 14.61 -5.47
C LEU A 9 -0.11 16.04 -5.31
N ASP A 10 0.11 16.74 -6.44
CA ASP A 10 0.55 18.14 -6.44
C ASP A 10 -0.58 19.03 -5.90
N GLY A 11 -0.34 19.68 -4.78
CA GLY A 11 -1.34 20.53 -4.10
C GLY A 11 -2.42 19.81 -3.30
N PHE A 12 -2.42 18.46 -3.29
CA PHE A 12 -3.32 17.70 -2.44
C PHE A 12 -2.85 17.77 -0.99
N ASP A 13 -3.74 18.18 -0.09
CA ASP A 13 -3.49 18.18 1.35
C ASP A 13 -3.99 16.87 1.98
N PRO A 14 -3.09 15.97 2.42
CA PRO A 14 -3.46 14.71 3.06
C PRO A 14 -4.23 14.89 4.39
N GLU A 15 -4.13 16.07 5.02
CA GLU A 15 -4.87 16.36 6.26
C GLU A 15 -6.38 16.41 6.06
N GLN A 16 -6.84 16.61 4.83
CA GLN A 16 -8.27 16.52 4.49
C GLN A 16 -8.88 15.13 4.75
N LEU A 17 -8.02 14.09 4.85
CA LEU A 17 -8.45 12.73 5.19
C LEU A 17 -8.59 12.52 6.70
N VAL A 18 -8.24 13.53 7.51
CA VAL A 18 -8.23 13.44 8.98
C VAL A 18 -9.37 14.25 9.57
N GLY A 19 -10.50 13.61 9.76
CA GLY A 19 -11.63 14.16 10.50
C GLY A 19 -11.54 13.93 12.01
N PRO A 20 -12.61 14.22 12.76
CA PRO A 20 -12.65 14.07 14.23
C PRO A 20 -12.34 12.65 14.69
N LYS A 21 -12.94 11.63 14.09
CA LYS A 21 -12.70 10.22 14.41
C LYS A 21 -11.23 9.81 14.25
N GLN A 22 -10.58 10.28 13.18
CA GLN A 22 -9.18 10.01 12.92
C GLN A 22 -8.27 10.66 13.98
N ARG A 23 -8.58 11.88 14.39
CA ARG A 23 -7.82 12.59 15.43
C ARG A 23 -7.92 11.90 16.77
N GLU A 24 -9.11 11.44 17.15
CA GLU A 24 -9.34 10.66 18.36
C GLU A 24 -8.51 9.37 18.33
N LEU A 25 -8.54 8.63 17.23
CA LEU A 25 -7.80 7.38 17.08
C LEU A 25 -6.28 7.62 17.12
N ILE A 26 -5.76 8.66 16.47
CA ILE A 26 -4.34 9.03 16.51
C ILE A 26 -3.88 9.40 17.93
N SER A 27 -4.76 9.97 18.74
CA SER A 27 -4.47 10.36 20.13
C SER A 27 -4.47 9.16 21.08
N SER A 28 -5.01 8.02 20.67
CA SER A 28 -5.00 6.81 21.46
C SER A 28 -3.59 6.23 21.58
N ALA A 29 -3.16 5.92 22.80
CA ALA A 29 -1.85 5.29 23.07
C ALA A 29 -1.72 3.88 22.47
N GLU A 30 -2.83 3.23 22.19
CA GLU A 30 -2.86 1.88 21.61
C GLU A 30 -2.73 1.88 20.08
N PHE A 31 -2.98 3.02 19.42
CA PHE A 31 -2.92 3.12 17.97
C PHE A 31 -1.51 3.44 17.49
N THR A 32 -1.02 2.63 16.57
CA THR A 32 0.26 2.85 15.91
C THR A 32 0.14 2.66 14.41
N ILE A 33 0.96 3.39 13.66
CA ILE A 33 1.10 3.21 12.21
C ILE A 33 2.58 3.01 11.88
N GLU A 34 2.87 1.93 11.19
CA GLU A 34 4.23 1.51 10.88
C GLU A 34 4.44 1.40 9.38
N PRO A 35 5.54 1.94 8.82
CA PRO A 35 5.89 1.68 7.43
C PRO A 35 6.25 0.19 7.25
N ILE A 36 5.83 -0.39 6.12
CA ILE A 36 6.18 -1.77 5.79
C ILE A 36 7.63 -1.81 5.29
N MET A 37 8.54 -2.23 6.15
CA MET A 37 9.96 -2.32 5.82
C MET A 37 10.27 -3.55 4.97
N ARG A 38 11.19 -3.46 4.00
CA ARG A 38 11.60 -4.58 3.13
C ARG A 38 11.98 -5.84 3.90
N ARG A 39 12.71 -5.70 5.02
CA ARG A 39 13.13 -6.82 5.88
C ARG A 39 11.98 -7.56 6.57
N ARG A 40 10.84 -6.89 6.75
CA ARG A 40 9.61 -7.43 7.38
C ARG A 40 8.48 -7.60 6.37
N PHE A 41 8.79 -7.48 5.09
CA PHE A 41 7.77 -7.47 4.03
C PHE A 41 6.89 -8.72 4.05
N ARG A 42 7.49 -9.90 4.18
CA ARG A 42 6.73 -11.16 4.19
C ARG A 42 5.76 -11.24 5.37
N VAL A 43 6.22 -10.89 6.57
CA VAL A 43 5.36 -10.86 7.78
C VAL A 43 4.22 -9.84 7.61
N ALA A 44 4.51 -8.67 7.04
CA ALA A 44 3.49 -7.68 6.75
C ALA A 44 2.49 -8.18 5.68
N MET A 45 2.93 -8.96 4.71
CA MET A 45 2.05 -9.55 3.70
C MET A 45 1.17 -10.67 4.27
N GLU A 46 1.64 -11.45 5.22
CA GLU A 46 0.81 -12.43 5.96
C GLU A 46 -0.34 -11.71 6.70
N ALA A 47 -0.01 -10.63 7.43
CA ALA A 47 -1.02 -9.77 8.05
C ALA A 47 -1.97 -9.12 7.02
N THR A 48 -1.43 -8.71 5.87
CA THR A 48 -2.24 -8.13 4.77
C THR A 48 -3.22 -9.15 4.22
N TRP A 49 -2.79 -10.38 3.98
CA TRP A 49 -3.66 -11.45 3.51
C TRP A 49 -4.83 -11.72 4.46
N SER A 50 -4.53 -11.82 5.75
CA SER A 50 -5.57 -12.01 6.79
C SER A 50 -6.56 -10.84 6.82
N LEU A 51 -6.06 -9.59 6.80
CA LEU A 51 -6.89 -8.39 6.79
C LEU A 51 -7.78 -8.28 5.54
N LEU A 52 -7.26 -8.65 4.38
CA LEU A 52 -8.03 -8.60 3.13
C LEU A 52 -9.15 -9.63 3.13
N ASN A 53 -8.87 -10.88 3.55
CA ASN A 53 -9.88 -11.91 3.63
C ASN A 53 -11.00 -11.52 4.62
N ASP A 54 -10.65 -11.00 5.80
CA ASP A 54 -11.63 -10.52 6.78
C ASP A 54 -12.44 -9.31 6.24
N SER A 55 -11.75 -8.34 5.64
CA SER A 55 -12.36 -7.11 5.14
C SER A 55 -13.36 -7.34 4.00
N PHE A 56 -13.09 -8.33 3.15
CA PHE A 56 -13.87 -8.59 1.93
C PHE A 56 -14.71 -9.87 1.98
N GLU A 57 -14.75 -10.60 3.10
CA GLU A 57 -15.49 -11.86 3.24
C GLU A 57 -16.95 -11.77 2.80
N GLN A 58 -17.62 -10.64 3.02
CA GLN A 58 -19.02 -10.45 2.63
C GLN A 58 -19.20 -9.90 1.21
N ASN A 59 -18.12 -9.60 0.50
CA ASN A 59 -18.22 -9.11 -0.87
C ASN A 59 -18.44 -10.31 -1.83
N PRO A 60 -19.60 -10.42 -2.46
CA PRO A 60 -19.90 -11.57 -3.34
C PRO A 60 -19.00 -11.64 -4.59
N LEU A 61 -18.29 -10.56 -4.90
CA LEU A 61 -17.33 -10.49 -6.02
C LEU A 61 -15.90 -10.78 -5.58
N PHE A 62 -15.66 -10.94 -4.28
CA PHE A 62 -14.34 -11.26 -3.77
C PHE A 62 -14.10 -12.76 -3.83
N VAL A 63 -13.05 -13.13 -4.53
CA VAL A 63 -12.56 -14.51 -4.54
C VAL A 63 -11.38 -14.57 -3.55
N PRO A 64 -11.53 -15.30 -2.44
CA PRO A 64 -10.44 -15.45 -1.48
C PRO A 64 -9.21 -16.06 -2.15
N LEU A 65 -8.07 -15.44 -1.99
CA LEU A 65 -6.80 -16.01 -2.39
C LEU A 65 -6.32 -16.97 -1.31
N THR A 66 -5.79 -18.11 -1.71
CA THR A 66 -5.07 -18.96 -0.75
C THR A 66 -3.81 -18.24 -0.26
N GLU A 67 -3.36 -18.59 0.93
CA GLU A 67 -2.13 -18.01 1.49
C GLU A 67 -0.93 -18.22 0.56
N ALA A 68 -0.83 -19.39 -0.07
CA ALA A 68 0.25 -19.72 -0.99
C ALA A 68 0.24 -18.85 -2.26
N GLU A 69 -0.93 -18.62 -2.85
CA GLU A 69 -1.09 -17.75 -4.02
C GLU A 69 -0.74 -16.29 -3.68
N PHE A 70 -1.25 -15.80 -2.53
CA PHE A 70 -0.96 -14.45 -2.08
C PHE A 70 0.54 -14.25 -1.81
N LYS A 71 1.18 -15.21 -1.13
CA LYS A 71 2.61 -15.20 -0.83
C LYS A 71 3.46 -15.20 -2.10
N TYR A 72 3.08 -16.01 -3.09
CA TYR A 72 3.75 -16.02 -4.39
C TYR A 72 3.67 -14.66 -5.10
N GLN A 73 2.50 -14.03 -5.12
CA GLN A 73 2.32 -12.70 -5.69
C GLN A 73 3.12 -11.63 -4.91
N ALA A 74 3.08 -11.69 -3.59
CA ALA A 74 3.79 -10.75 -2.73
C ALA A 74 5.31 -10.80 -2.95
N ASP A 75 5.91 -11.98 -3.08
CA ASP A 75 7.35 -12.14 -3.33
C ASP A 75 7.79 -11.47 -4.65
N GLN A 76 6.94 -11.49 -5.68
CA GLN A 76 7.22 -10.77 -6.93
C GLN A 76 7.17 -9.24 -6.76
N MET A 77 6.31 -8.74 -5.88
CA MET A 77 6.19 -7.31 -5.60
C MET A 77 7.42 -6.75 -4.87
N LEU A 78 8.13 -7.59 -4.10
CA LEU A 78 9.27 -7.17 -3.29
C LEU A 78 10.37 -6.48 -4.11
N VAL A 79 10.55 -6.88 -5.37
CA VAL A 79 11.57 -6.31 -6.27
C VAL A 79 11.35 -4.81 -6.48
N VAL A 80 10.10 -4.40 -6.68
CA VAL A 80 9.73 -3.00 -6.98
C VAL A 80 9.18 -2.25 -5.77
N PHE A 81 9.03 -2.93 -4.64
CA PHE A 81 8.43 -2.40 -3.43
C PHE A 81 9.16 -1.16 -2.89
N ASP A 82 8.39 -0.12 -2.56
CA ASP A 82 8.88 1.10 -1.90
C ASP A 82 8.31 1.20 -0.48
N PRO A 83 9.14 1.04 0.56
CA PRO A 83 8.66 1.06 1.95
C PRO A 83 8.09 2.41 2.41
N ARG A 84 8.33 3.49 1.67
CA ARG A 84 7.90 4.85 2.03
C ARG A 84 6.40 5.09 1.78
N VAL A 85 5.77 4.25 0.95
CA VAL A 85 4.41 4.47 0.46
C VAL A 85 3.41 3.40 0.90
N SER A 86 3.82 2.54 1.83
CA SER A 86 3.01 1.43 2.35
C SER A 86 3.08 1.38 3.87
N CYS A 87 1.97 1.10 4.51
CA CYS A 87 1.91 1.07 5.97
C CYS A 87 0.93 0.02 6.50
N LEU A 88 1.15 -0.34 7.75
CA LEU A 88 0.30 -1.20 8.56
C LEU A 88 -0.15 -0.42 9.80
N ALA A 89 -1.44 -0.32 10.03
CA ALA A 89 -2.02 0.25 11.25
C ALA A 89 -2.33 -0.85 12.25
N LYS A 90 -2.05 -0.58 13.53
CA LYS A 90 -2.25 -1.51 14.64
C LYS A 90 -2.98 -0.83 15.77
N VAL A 91 -3.76 -1.61 16.52
CA VAL A 91 -4.36 -1.25 17.81
C VAL A 91 -3.99 -2.31 18.82
N GLY A 92 -3.41 -1.92 19.95
CA GLY A 92 -2.93 -2.86 20.96
C GLY A 92 -1.87 -3.84 20.41
N GLY A 93 -1.12 -3.46 19.38
CA GLY A 93 -0.13 -4.32 18.71
C GLY A 93 -0.71 -5.20 17.58
N GLU A 94 -2.03 -5.36 17.50
CA GLU A 94 -2.70 -6.18 16.49
C GLU A 94 -2.95 -5.40 15.19
N PRO A 95 -2.68 -5.99 14.01
CA PRO A 95 -2.97 -5.38 12.72
C PRO A 95 -4.47 -5.14 12.53
N VAL A 96 -4.86 -3.90 12.24
CA VAL A 96 -6.25 -3.51 12.02
C VAL A 96 -6.49 -2.84 10.67
N GLY A 97 -5.43 -2.40 10.00
CA GLY A 97 -5.55 -1.78 8.69
C GLY A 97 -4.24 -1.82 7.92
N VAL A 98 -4.35 -1.84 6.60
CA VAL A 98 -3.20 -1.91 5.70
C VAL A 98 -3.43 -1.08 4.45
N VAL A 99 -2.36 -0.46 3.96
CA VAL A 99 -2.27 0.11 2.62
C VAL A 99 -0.95 -0.32 2.02
N VAL A 100 -1.01 -1.00 0.88
CA VAL A 100 0.16 -1.41 0.09
C VAL A 100 0.11 -0.71 -1.25
N CYS A 101 1.12 0.10 -1.52
CA CYS A 101 1.29 0.82 -2.77
C CYS A 101 2.58 0.38 -3.46
N LEU A 102 2.51 0.26 -4.77
CA LEU A 102 3.67 -0.04 -5.61
C LEU A 102 3.93 1.08 -6.60
N PRO A 103 5.19 1.40 -6.90
CA PRO A 103 5.53 2.26 -8.02
C PRO A 103 4.95 1.75 -9.33
N ASP A 104 4.50 2.64 -10.21
CA ASP A 104 4.07 2.26 -11.56
C ASP A 104 5.26 1.70 -12.35
N VAL A 105 5.24 0.40 -12.58
CA VAL A 105 6.31 -0.32 -13.30
C VAL A 105 6.21 -0.22 -14.81
N ASN A 106 5.13 0.34 -15.36
CA ASN A 106 4.94 0.43 -16.82
C ASN A 106 6.08 1.16 -17.55
N PRO A 107 6.68 2.24 -17.01
CA PRO A 107 7.84 2.86 -17.65
C PRO A 107 9.03 1.92 -17.76
N LEU A 108 9.26 1.08 -16.75
CA LEU A 108 10.33 0.07 -16.77
C LEU A 108 10.04 -1.01 -17.81
N LEU A 109 8.82 -1.56 -17.81
CA LEU A 109 8.41 -2.60 -18.76
C LEU A 109 8.50 -2.11 -20.21
N ARG A 110 8.12 -0.87 -20.48
CA ARG A 110 8.27 -0.26 -21.81
C ARG A 110 9.74 -0.11 -22.20
N ALA A 111 10.60 0.37 -21.29
CA ALA A 111 12.03 0.58 -21.57
C ALA A 111 12.77 -0.76 -21.85
N THR A 112 12.38 -1.83 -21.19
CA THR A 112 12.96 -3.16 -21.37
C THR A 112 12.21 -4.02 -22.39
N ARG A 113 11.12 -3.53 -22.96
CA ARG A 113 10.19 -4.29 -23.82
C ARG A 113 9.74 -5.60 -23.17
N SER A 114 9.54 -5.58 -21.86
CA SER A 114 9.20 -6.75 -21.01
C SER A 114 10.16 -7.93 -21.17
N ARG A 115 11.43 -7.66 -21.52
CA ARG A 115 12.49 -8.67 -21.68
C ARG A 115 13.67 -8.35 -20.78
N LEU A 116 14.26 -9.39 -20.21
CA LEU A 116 15.54 -9.25 -19.51
C LEU A 116 16.67 -9.08 -20.54
N GLN A 117 17.35 -7.96 -20.48
CA GLN A 117 18.46 -7.60 -21.37
C GLN A 117 19.67 -7.17 -20.52
N LEU A 118 20.85 -7.10 -21.12
CA LEU A 118 22.04 -6.60 -20.43
C LEU A 118 21.88 -5.16 -19.92
N SER A 119 21.02 -4.37 -20.57
CA SER A 119 20.65 -3.00 -20.16
C SER A 119 19.62 -2.93 -19.05
N THR A 120 18.96 -4.04 -18.66
CA THR A 120 17.91 -4.08 -17.65
C THR A 120 18.34 -3.49 -16.31
N PRO A 121 19.54 -3.76 -15.78
CA PRO A 121 19.98 -3.14 -14.51
C PRO A 121 20.05 -1.62 -14.59
N TRP A 122 20.49 -1.06 -15.72
CA TRP A 122 20.53 0.39 -15.91
C TRP A 122 19.14 1.00 -15.99
N HIS A 123 18.20 0.38 -16.73
CA HIS A 123 16.79 0.80 -16.77
C HIS A 123 16.14 0.71 -15.39
N TYR A 124 16.44 -0.32 -14.62
CA TYR A 124 15.96 -0.49 -13.27
C TYR A 124 16.48 0.62 -12.32
N MET A 125 17.77 0.93 -12.38
CA MET A 125 18.36 2.03 -11.60
C MET A 125 17.73 3.37 -11.96
N ARG A 126 17.49 3.63 -13.25
CA ARG A 126 16.79 4.83 -13.73
C ARG A 126 15.35 4.86 -13.20
N PHE A 127 14.64 3.75 -13.27
CA PHE A 127 13.30 3.59 -12.72
C PHE A 127 13.27 3.90 -11.22
N LEU A 128 14.20 3.39 -10.44
CA LEU A 128 14.28 3.67 -8.99
C LEU A 128 14.46 5.16 -8.68
N ARG A 129 15.08 5.92 -9.57
CA ARG A 129 15.33 7.37 -9.41
C ARG A 129 14.20 8.25 -9.92
N SER A 130 13.43 7.78 -10.89
CA SER A 130 12.42 8.57 -11.60
C SER A 130 10.97 8.09 -11.36
N ARG A 131 10.68 7.49 -10.22
CA ARG A 131 9.33 7.04 -9.86
C ARG A 131 8.40 8.24 -9.77
N ALA A 132 7.51 8.37 -10.76
CA ALA A 132 6.59 9.50 -10.82
C ALA A 132 5.19 9.13 -10.30
N ARG A 133 4.82 7.86 -10.34
CA ARG A 133 3.47 7.38 -10.01
C ARG A 133 3.53 6.14 -9.16
N ALA A 134 2.52 5.98 -8.30
CA ALA A 134 2.29 4.74 -7.55
C ALA A 134 0.83 4.31 -7.70
N SER A 135 0.59 3.02 -7.57
CA SER A 135 -0.74 2.43 -7.54
C SER A 135 -0.98 1.81 -6.18
N LEU A 136 -2.15 2.07 -5.60
CA LEU A 136 -2.63 1.33 -4.44
C LEU A 136 -3.06 -0.06 -4.95
N ILE A 137 -2.40 -1.09 -4.46
CA ILE A 137 -2.64 -2.48 -4.85
C ILE A 137 -3.55 -3.17 -3.84
N PHE A 138 -3.25 -3.00 -2.55
CA PHE A 138 -4.04 -3.54 -1.47
C PHE A 138 -4.40 -2.45 -0.48
N GLY A 139 -5.64 -2.45 -0.04
CA GLY A 139 -6.15 -1.62 1.04
C GLY A 139 -7.28 -2.35 1.74
N GLY A 140 -7.19 -2.46 3.05
CA GLY A 140 -8.21 -3.12 3.86
C GLY A 140 -8.15 -2.65 5.31
N VAL A 141 -9.30 -2.74 5.96
CA VAL A 141 -9.47 -2.47 7.39
C VAL A 141 -10.27 -3.61 7.98
N ARG A 142 -9.78 -4.17 9.09
CA ARG A 142 -10.44 -5.23 9.82
C ARG A 142 -11.87 -4.81 10.16
N ARG A 143 -12.81 -5.72 10.04
CA ARG A 143 -14.26 -5.44 10.08
C ARG A 143 -14.68 -4.71 11.36
N ASP A 144 -14.19 -5.13 12.52
CA ASP A 144 -14.48 -4.52 13.82
C ASP A 144 -13.87 -3.12 14.01
N HIS A 145 -13.01 -2.68 13.07
CA HIS A 145 -12.37 -1.37 13.05
C HIS A 145 -12.78 -0.52 11.84
N GLN A 146 -13.69 -1.01 11.00
CA GLN A 146 -14.33 -0.19 9.97
C GLN A 146 -15.10 0.95 10.64
N ASP A 147 -15.25 2.07 9.94
CA ASP A 147 -15.89 3.30 10.45
C ASP A 147 -15.23 3.99 11.66
N ARG A 148 -14.10 3.46 12.16
CA ARG A 148 -13.30 4.11 13.22
C ARG A 148 -12.22 5.06 12.70
N GLY A 149 -12.14 5.26 11.39
CA GLY A 149 -11.22 6.21 10.77
C GLY A 149 -9.87 5.62 10.34
N VAL A 150 -9.61 4.32 10.54
CA VAL A 150 -8.35 3.64 10.18
C VAL A 150 -7.97 3.83 8.72
N ALA A 151 -8.95 3.70 7.79
CA ALA A 151 -8.72 3.87 6.36
C ALA A 151 -8.19 5.27 6.01
N GLY A 152 -8.78 6.33 6.59
CA GLY A 152 -8.32 7.70 6.36
C GLY A 152 -6.88 7.93 6.83
N ILE A 153 -6.51 7.37 8.00
CA ILE A 153 -5.17 7.52 8.56
C ILE A 153 -4.13 6.76 7.73
N THR A 154 -4.43 5.54 7.31
CA THR A 154 -3.52 4.74 6.47
C THR A 154 -3.32 5.36 5.09
N LEU A 155 -4.39 5.87 4.47
CA LEU A 155 -4.32 6.61 3.20
C LEU A 155 -3.52 7.91 3.36
N ARG A 156 -3.78 8.70 4.40
CA ARG A 156 -2.99 9.90 4.71
C ARG A 156 -1.51 9.59 4.83
N HIS A 157 -1.16 8.52 5.56
CA HIS A 157 0.23 8.11 5.73
C HIS A 157 0.88 7.74 4.38
N ALA A 158 0.19 6.94 3.56
CA ALA A 158 0.68 6.53 2.24
C ALA A 158 0.86 7.74 1.29
N ILE A 159 -0.14 8.63 1.22
CA ILE A 159 -0.10 9.83 0.37
C ILE A 159 1.02 10.78 0.82
N THR A 160 1.15 11.03 2.12
CA THR A 160 2.27 11.84 2.67
C THR A 160 3.62 11.21 2.33
N GLY A 161 3.72 9.89 2.44
CA GLY A 161 4.92 9.14 2.03
C GLY A 161 5.22 9.30 0.54
N MET A 162 4.20 9.23 -0.32
CA MET A 162 4.32 9.45 -1.77
C MET A 162 4.84 10.86 -2.08
N GLN A 163 4.23 11.89 -1.48
CA GLN A 163 4.64 13.30 -1.69
C GLN A 163 6.10 13.51 -1.27
N ARG A 164 6.49 13.03 -0.08
CA ARG A 164 7.89 13.10 0.41
C ARG A 164 8.86 12.33 -0.46
N ALA A 165 8.40 11.27 -1.11
CA ALA A 165 9.21 10.45 -2.02
C ALA A 165 9.27 11.00 -3.45
N GLY A 166 8.55 12.11 -3.75
CA GLY A 166 8.54 12.78 -5.05
C GLY A 166 7.60 12.14 -6.08
N TYR A 167 6.62 11.34 -5.65
CA TYR A 167 5.52 10.89 -6.51
C TYR A 167 4.57 12.05 -6.80
N ARG A 168 3.92 12.01 -7.99
CA ARG A 168 3.03 13.07 -8.49
C ARG A 168 1.68 12.54 -8.92
#